data_1bbdeca8ac486e6b30fbe42f73feb017
#
_entry.id   1bbdeca8ac486e6b30fbe42f73feb017
#
_cell.length_a   1.000
_cell.length_b   1.000
_cell.length_c   1.000
_cell.angle_alpha   90.00
_cell.angle_beta   90.00
_cell.angle_gamma   90.00
#
_symmetry.space_group_name_H-M   'P 1'
#
loop_
_entity.id
_entity.type
_entity.pdbx_description
1 polymer ?
#
loop_
_entity_poly.entity_id
_entity_poly.type
_entity_poly.pdbx_seq_one_letter_code
_entity_poly.pdbx_strand_id
1 'polypeptide(L)'
;VAEYFGDCVEEVGLDMETRGIELGYFNYVDEDVVVIADAEQMTPDDLAVLELSSFQLMDMPYSPQVAVLTNLAPNHLDVHRDMAEYIASKENIYLHQSTRDTAIFNADNAITRNLSGKAVGRARLFSRQEEVADGAFVRGGAIWLRDAAGEREVLPLADIRLPGWHNVENYMAALLAVDGLVRDETVRRVAREFAGVEHRIEFVRELHGVRYYNDSIATSPTRTIAGCCRCS
;
A
#
# COMPACT_ATOMS: atom_id res chain seq x y z
N VAL A 1 1.99 5.86 -5.02
CA VAL A 1 2.70 5.26 -3.86
C VAL A 1 3.90 6.11 -3.56
N ALA A 2 4.72 6.52 -4.54
CA ALA A 2 5.84 7.43 -4.30
C ALA A 2 5.38 8.77 -3.70
N GLU A 3 4.28 9.37 -4.18
CA GLU A 3 3.67 10.57 -3.56
C GLU A 3 3.01 10.28 -2.20
N TYR A 4 2.63 9.02 -1.93
CA TYR A 4 1.94 8.64 -0.70
C TYR A 4 2.89 8.19 0.41
N PHE A 5 4.05 7.70 0.04
CA PHE A 5 5.12 7.24 0.92
C PHE A 5 6.43 7.99 0.67
N GLY A 6 6.42 9.12 -0.06
CA GLY A 6 7.63 9.80 -0.49
C GLY A 6 8.64 9.99 0.64
N ASP A 7 8.22 10.62 1.72
CA ASP A 7 9.10 10.83 2.88
C ASP A 7 9.37 9.52 3.66
N CYS A 8 8.40 8.60 3.72
CA CYS A 8 8.62 7.28 4.31
C CYS A 8 9.56 6.42 3.47
N VAL A 9 9.50 6.59 2.16
CA VAL A 9 10.34 5.84 1.23
C VAL A 9 11.77 6.39 1.27
N GLU A 10 11.98 7.71 1.43
CA GLU A 10 13.31 8.30 1.67
C GLU A 10 13.92 7.84 3.00
N GLU A 11 13.12 7.73 4.08
CA GLU A 11 13.64 7.28 5.37
C GLU A 11 13.81 5.76 5.46
N VAL A 12 12.94 4.99 4.84
CA VAL A 12 13.15 3.56 4.61
C VAL A 12 14.33 3.37 3.67
N GLY A 13 14.50 4.27 2.69
CA GLY A 13 15.63 4.38 1.80
C GLY A 13 16.95 4.56 2.54
N LEU A 14 17.02 5.36 3.62
CA LEU A 14 18.22 5.51 4.43
C LEU A 14 18.69 4.21 5.12
N ASP A 15 17.76 3.34 5.55
CA ASP A 15 18.12 2.00 6.05
C ASP A 15 18.42 1.03 4.88
N MET A 16 17.91 1.30 3.70
CA MET A 16 18.16 0.57 2.46
C MET A 16 19.39 1.08 1.71
N GLU A 17 19.73 2.38 1.79
CA GLU A 17 21.00 2.95 1.30
C GLU A 17 22.21 2.28 1.94
N THR A 18 22.12 1.93 3.23
CA THR A 18 23.15 1.11 3.89
C THR A 18 23.27 -0.30 3.30
N ARG A 19 22.30 -0.71 2.45
CA ARG A 19 22.27 -1.97 1.69
C ARG A 19 22.43 -1.78 0.19
N GLY A 20 22.63 -0.54 -0.29
CA GLY A 20 22.78 -0.22 -1.71
C GLY A 20 21.47 -0.24 -2.49
N ILE A 21 20.33 0.07 -1.84
CA ILE A 21 19.02 0.15 -2.49
C ILE A 21 18.66 1.62 -2.70
N GLU A 22 18.61 2.06 -3.94
CA GLU A 22 18.16 3.39 -4.33
C GLU A 22 16.70 3.37 -4.80
N LEU A 23 15.99 4.45 -4.52
CA LEU A 23 14.59 4.64 -4.91
C LEU A 23 14.50 5.55 -6.13
N GLY A 24 13.97 5.03 -7.23
CA GLY A 24 13.78 5.79 -8.46
C GLY A 24 12.47 6.58 -8.47
N TYR A 25 12.48 7.76 -9.11
CA TYR A 25 11.29 8.58 -9.34
C TYR A 25 10.55 8.13 -10.60
N PHE A 26 9.20 8.20 -10.57
CA PHE A 26 8.34 7.83 -11.68
C PHE A 26 7.78 9.08 -12.35
N ASN A 27 8.01 9.21 -13.67
CA ASN A 27 7.35 10.22 -14.47
C ASN A 27 6.24 9.57 -15.31
N TYR A 28 5.03 10.12 -15.21
CA TYR A 28 3.92 9.80 -16.08
C TYR A 28 4.17 10.49 -17.44
N VAL A 29 4.47 9.71 -18.48
CA VAL A 29 4.78 10.29 -19.82
C VAL A 29 3.64 10.06 -20.81
N ASP A 30 2.86 8.99 -20.63
CA ASP A 30 1.69 8.69 -21.44
C ASP A 30 0.74 7.77 -20.64
N GLU A 31 -0.56 7.76 -20.96
CA GLU A 31 -1.57 6.98 -20.23
C GLU A 31 -1.27 5.47 -20.23
N ASP A 32 -0.51 4.99 -21.20
CA ASP A 32 -0.21 3.57 -21.43
C ASP A 32 1.21 3.14 -21.01
N VAL A 33 2.09 4.06 -20.58
CA VAL A 33 3.50 3.75 -20.31
C VAL A 33 3.92 4.24 -18.93
N VAL A 34 4.43 3.34 -18.10
CA VAL A 34 5.15 3.69 -16.87
C VAL A 34 6.64 3.78 -17.20
N VAL A 35 7.20 4.98 -17.11
CA VAL A 35 8.62 5.21 -17.29
C VAL A 35 9.27 5.38 -15.92
N ILE A 36 10.23 4.53 -15.61
CA ILE A 36 11.13 4.72 -14.47
C ILE A 36 12.28 5.58 -14.98
N ALA A 37 12.36 6.83 -14.52
CA ALA A 37 13.34 7.79 -15.03
C ALA A 37 14.79 7.31 -14.88
N ASP A 38 15.07 6.56 -13.82
CA ASP A 38 16.40 6.06 -13.47
C ASP A 38 16.59 4.56 -13.75
N ALA A 39 15.69 3.94 -14.54
CA ALA A 39 15.73 2.50 -14.82
C ALA A 39 17.09 2.02 -15.37
N GLU A 40 17.79 2.87 -16.14
CA GLU A 40 19.12 2.56 -16.69
C GLU A 40 20.23 2.55 -15.62
N GLN A 41 19.98 3.18 -14.47
CA GLN A 41 20.92 3.25 -13.35
C GLN A 41 20.65 2.17 -12.30
N MET A 42 19.48 1.52 -12.35
CA MET A 42 19.08 0.49 -11.39
C MET A 42 19.93 -0.77 -11.53
N THR A 43 20.26 -1.34 -10.39
CA THR A 43 20.94 -2.61 -10.23
C THR A 43 19.97 -3.70 -9.76
N PRO A 44 20.34 -5.00 -9.81
CA PRO A 44 19.50 -6.07 -9.28
C PRO A 44 19.19 -5.97 -7.78
N ASP A 45 19.92 -5.15 -7.04
CA ASP A 45 19.75 -4.97 -5.59
C ASP A 45 18.81 -3.80 -5.25
N ASP A 46 18.41 -3.01 -6.26
CA ASP A 46 17.50 -1.88 -6.09
C ASP A 46 16.03 -2.34 -6.04
N LEU A 47 15.20 -1.56 -5.35
CA LEU A 47 13.75 -1.79 -5.26
C LEU A 47 13.00 -0.65 -5.94
N ALA A 48 12.11 -1.00 -6.86
CA ALA A 48 11.15 -0.08 -7.45
C ALA A 48 9.76 -0.29 -6.84
N VAL A 49 9.18 0.77 -6.27
CA VAL A 49 7.80 0.75 -5.77
C VAL A 49 6.90 1.52 -6.73
N LEU A 50 5.91 0.83 -7.30
CA LEU A 50 5.02 1.36 -8.33
C LEU A 50 3.57 1.40 -7.86
N GLU A 51 2.90 2.53 -8.04
CA GLU A 51 1.44 2.57 -8.05
C GLU A 51 0.95 2.46 -9.49
N LEU A 52 0.13 1.42 -9.76
CA LEU A 52 -0.36 1.14 -11.10
C LEU A 52 -1.88 1.29 -11.16
N SER A 53 -2.35 2.09 -12.10
CA SER A 53 -3.76 2.22 -12.42
C SER A 53 -4.30 0.95 -13.10
N SER A 54 -5.63 0.80 -13.18
CA SER A 54 -6.24 -0.30 -13.92
C SER A 54 -5.95 -0.24 -15.42
N PHE A 55 -5.74 0.97 -15.97
CA PHE A 55 -5.40 1.17 -17.37
C PHE A 55 -4.01 0.65 -17.70
N GLN A 56 -3.03 0.98 -16.86
CA GLN A 56 -1.66 0.49 -17.01
C GLN A 56 -1.56 -1.03 -16.85
N LEU A 57 -2.44 -1.61 -16.05
CA LEU A 57 -2.48 -3.05 -15.83
C LEU A 57 -3.23 -3.82 -16.91
N MET A 58 -4.10 -3.16 -17.71
CA MET A 58 -5.04 -3.81 -18.63
C MET A 58 -4.34 -4.77 -19.60
N ASP A 59 -3.24 -4.35 -20.17
CA ASP A 59 -2.46 -5.12 -21.17
C ASP A 59 -1.06 -5.47 -20.66
N MET A 60 -0.80 -5.34 -19.35
CA MET A 60 0.52 -5.61 -18.77
C MET A 60 0.80 -7.12 -18.73
N PRO A 61 1.79 -7.63 -19.47
CA PRO A 61 2.09 -9.08 -19.55
C PRO A 61 3.04 -9.54 -18.44
N TYR A 62 3.36 -8.68 -17.48
CA TYR A 62 4.32 -8.96 -16.40
C TYR A 62 3.68 -8.62 -15.06
N SER A 63 4.15 -9.28 -14.02
CA SER A 63 3.81 -8.95 -12.62
C SER A 63 5.08 -8.73 -11.80
N PRO A 64 5.07 -7.81 -10.83
CA PRO A 64 6.20 -7.60 -9.92
C PRO A 64 6.37 -8.81 -8.98
N GLN A 65 7.57 -8.93 -8.39
CA GLN A 65 7.84 -9.97 -7.37
C GLN A 65 6.94 -9.82 -6.14
N VAL A 66 6.58 -8.59 -5.79
CA VAL A 66 5.63 -8.31 -4.72
C VAL A 66 4.49 -7.48 -5.29
N ALA A 67 3.30 -8.05 -5.32
CA ALA A 67 2.07 -7.39 -5.75
C ALA A 67 1.18 -7.08 -4.54
N VAL A 68 0.57 -5.89 -4.50
CA VAL A 68 -0.31 -5.47 -3.40
C VAL A 68 -1.64 -4.98 -3.94
N LEU A 69 -2.74 -5.60 -3.49
CA LEU A 69 -4.10 -5.15 -3.73
C LEU A 69 -4.73 -4.70 -2.40
N THR A 70 -4.76 -3.39 -2.17
CA THR A 70 -5.24 -2.82 -0.91
C THR A 70 -6.76 -2.88 -0.79
N ASN A 71 -7.47 -2.51 -1.88
CA ASN A 71 -8.93 -2.48 -1.88
C ASN A 71 -9.46 -2.44 -3.32
N LEU A 72 -10.58 -3.11 -3.57
CA LEU A 72 -11.33 -3.00 -4.82
C LEU A 72 -12.78 -2.64 -4.50
N ALA A 73 -13.21 -1.51 -5.06
CA ALA A 73 -14.59 -1.02 -5.00
C ALA A 73 -14.98 -0.51 -6.39
N PRO A 74 -16.27 -0.44 -6.71
CA PRO A 74 -16.72 0.15 -7.97
C PRO A 74 -16.14 1.54 -8.16
N ASN A 75 -15.28 1.68 -9.16
CA ASN A 75 -14.62 2.92 -9.54
C ASN A 75 -14.29 2.87 -11.04
N HIS A 76 -14.17 4.03 -11.70
CA HIS A 76 -13.80 4.13 -13.12
C HIS A 76 -14.71 3.33 -14.07
N LEU A 77 -16.00 3.14 -13.73
CA LEU A 77 -16.99 2.48 -14.59
C LEU A 77 -17.47 3.35 -15.76
N ASP A 78 -16.97 4.57 -15.85
CA ASP A 78 -17.07 5.47 -16.99
C ASP A 78 -16.11 5.08 -18.13
N VAL A 79 -15.06 4.33 -17.82
CA VAL A 79 -14.02 3.91 -18.77
C VAL A 79 -13.98 2.41 -18.95
N HIS A 80 -14.06 1.61 -17.86
CA HIS A 80 -14.22 0.17 -17.97
C HIS A 80 -15.66 -0.18 -18.34
N ARG A 81 -15.83 -1.13 -19.26
CA ARG A 81 -17.14 -1.61 -19.70
C ARG A 81 -18.02 -2.07 -18.54
N ASP A 82 -17.42 -2.73 -17.57
CA ASP A 82 -18.09 -3.24 -16.36
C ASP A 82 -17.07 -3.54 -15.24
N MET A 83 -17.60 -3.93 -14.07
CA MET A 83 -16.79 -4.29 -12.91
C MET A 83 -15.92 -5.53 -13.14
N ALA A 84 -16.33 -6.43 -14.02
CA ALA A 84 -15.56 -7.64 -14.32
C ALA A 84 -14.28 -7.30 -15.10
N GLU A 85 -14.36 -6.41 -16.07
CA GLU A 85 -13.21 -5.90 -16.81
C GLU A 85 -12.27 -5.12 -15.90
N TYR A 86 -12.79 -4.25 -15.02
CA TYR A 86 -11.99 -3.54 -14.02
C TYR A 86 -11.22 -4.50 -13.11
N ILE A 87 -11.89 -5.54 -12.58
CA ILE A 87 -11.25 -6.56 -11.75
C ILE A 87 -10.20 -7.32 -12.57
N ALA A 88 -10.53 -7.77 -13.78
CA ALA A 88 -9.60 -8.50 -14.65
C ALA A 88 -8.33 -7.69 -14.94
N SER A 89 -8.47 -6.38 -15.21
CA SER A 89 -7.32 -5.49 -15.38
C SER A 89 -6.43 -5.45 -14.13
N LYS A 90 -7.03 -5.33 -12.95
CA LYS A 90 -6.29 -5.31 -11.68
C LYS A 90 -5.64 -6.66 -11.33
N GLU A 91 -6.18 -7.77 -11.81
CA GLU A 91 -5.61 -9.11 -11.58
C GLU A 91 -4.24 -9.27 -12.26
N ASN A 92 -3.98 -8.56 -13.37
CA ASN A 92 -2.70 -8.63 -14.08
C ASN A 92 -1.49 -8.25 -13.19
N ILE A 93 -1.71 -7.51 -12.09
CA ILE A 93 -0.62 -7.19 -11.17
C ILE A 93 0.00 -8.45 -10.52
N TYR A 94 -0.71 -9.58 -10.46
CA TYR A 94 -0.21 -10.80 -9.84
C TYR A 94 -0.37 -12.08 -10.69
N LEU A 95 -1.17 -12.07 -11.76
CA LEU A 95 -1.45 -13.27 -12.56
C LEU A 95 -0.22 -13.83 -13.29
N HIS A 96 0.77 -12.98 -13.57
CA HIS A 96 2.00 -13.37 -14.26
C HIS A 96 3.15 -13.67 -13.29
N GLN A 97 2.87 -13.72 -11.99
CA GLN A 97 3.85 -14.09 -10.96
C GLN A 97 4.27 -15.55 -11.06
N SER A 98 5.47 -15.84 -10.55
CA SER A 98 5.98 -17.19 -10.34
C SER A 98 5.67 -17.70 -8.92
N THR A 99 5.97 -18.94 -8.64
CA THR A 99 5.83 -19.54 -7.30
C THR A 99 6.80 -18.95 -6.25
N ARG A 100 7.75 -18.09 -6.66
CA ARG A 100 8.70 -17.42 -5.76
C ARG A 100 8.20 -16.05 -5.33
N ASP A 101 7.20 -15.52 -6.02
CA ASP A 101 6.70 -14.17 -5.83
C ASP A 101 5.60 -14.14 -4.76
N THR A 102 5.26 -12.95 -4.30
CA THR A 102 4.27 -12.75 -3.24
C THR A 102 3.17 -11.82 -3.72
N ALA A 103 1.92 -12.21 -3.49
CA ALA A 103 0.75 -11.35 -3.69
C ALA A 103 0.06 -11.08 -2.35
N ILE A 104 -0.21 -9.81 -2.06
CA ILE A 104 -0.75 -9.32 -0.79
C ILE A 104 -2.16 -8.79 -1.02
N PHE A 105 -3.12 -9.27 -0.22
CA PHE A 105 -4.54 -8.96 -0.40
C PHE A 105 -5.19 -8.52 0.91
N ASN A 106 -6.15 -7.61 0.81
CA ASN A 106 -7.01 -7.22 1.92
C ASN A 106 -8.08 -8.30 2.14
N ALA A 107 -8.03 -8.99 3.27
CA ALA A 107 -9.03 -9.99 3.63
C ALA A 107 -10.36 -9.37 4.11
N ASP A 108 -10.38 -8.10 4.49
CA ASP A 108 -11.61 -7.38 4.88
C ASP A 108 -12.41 -6.89 3.66
N ASN A 109 -11.82 -6.94 2.46
CA ASN A 109 -12.50 -6.66 1.20
C ASN A 109 -12.87 -7.99 0.51
N ALA A 110 -14.15 -8.22 0.30
CA ALA A 110 -14.66 -9.49 -0.25
C ALA A 110 -14.10 -9.81 -1.65
N ILE A 111 -13.85 -8.78 -2.48
CA ILE A 111 -13.31 -8.98 -3.82
C ILE A 111 -11.85 -9.43 -3.73
N THR A 112 -11.00 -8.67 -3.05
CA THR A 112 -9.56 -9.00 -2.94
C THR A 112 -9.34 -10.31 -2.20
N ARG A 113 -10.14 -10.62 -1.19
CA ARG A 113 -10.14 -11.94 -0.52
C ARG A 113 -10.39 -13.08 -1.51
N ASN A 114 -11.40 -12.97 -2.36
CA ASN A 114 -11.70 -14.00 -3.36
C ASN A 114 -10.56 -14.13 -4.39
N LEU A 115 -9.95 -13.01 -4.77
CA LEU A 115 -8.84 -13.00 -5.74
C LEU A 115 -7.58 -13.69 -5.19
N SER A 116 -7.36 -13.69 -3.88
CA SER A 116 -6.18 -14.32 -3.28
C SER A 116 -6.05 -15.82 -3.61
N GLY A 117 -7.17 -16.51 -3.84
CA GLY A 117 -7.19 -17.91 -4.27
C GLY A 117 -6.66 -18.16 -5.68
N LYS A 118 -6.44 -17.12 -6.49
CA LYS A 118 -5.89 -17.20 -7.85
C LYS A 118 -4.38 -16.92 -7.91
N ALA A 119 -3.77 -16.49 -6.80
CA ALA A 119 -2.34 -16.21 -6.77
C ALA A 119 -1.52 -17.47 -7.06
N VAL A 120 -0.54 -17.35 -7.95
CA VAL A 120 0.38 -18.43 -8.32
C VAL A 120 1.48 -18.59 -7.28
N GLY A 121 1.99 -17.48 -6.77
CA GLY A 121 2.98 -17.41 -5.71
C GLY A 121 2.37 -17.47 -4.31
N ARG A 122 3.12 -16.98 -3.32
CA ARG A 122 2.66 -16.90 -1.94
C ARG A 122 1.57 -15.85 -1.80
N ALA A 123 0.36 -16.25 -1.46
CA ALA A 123 -0.71 -15.33 -1.10
C ALA A 123 -0.61 -14.96 0.38
N ARG A 124 -0.44 -13.67 0.70
CA ARG A 124 -0.47 -13.14 2.07
C ARG A 124 -1.68 -12.24 2.25
N LEU A 125 -2.32 -12.34 3.39
CA LEU A 125 -3.53 -11.59 3.69
C LEU A 125 -3.27 -10.53 4.77
N PHE A 126 -3.97 -9.42 4.70
CA PHE A 126 -4.06 -8.53 5.86
C PHE A 126 -5.52 -8.28 6.25
N SER A 127 -5.76 -8.19 7.56
CA SER A 127 -7.09 -7.94 8.12
C SER A 127 -7.00 -7.21 9.46
N ARG A 128 -7.88 -6.24 9.66
CA ARG A 128 -8.11 -5.61 10.96
C ARG A 128 -9.22 -6.28 11.75
N GLN A 129 -10.01 -7.15 11.11
CA GLN A 129 -11.23 -7.76 11.68
C GLN A 129 -10.98 -9.17 12.18
N GLU A 130 -10.03 -9.91 11.60
CA GLU A 130 -9.74 -11.29 11.97
C GLU A 130 -8.24 -11.61 11.89
N GLU A 131 -7.81 -12.63 12.61
CA GLU A 131 -6.46 -13.16 12.48
C GLU A 131 -6.32 -14.01 11.21
N VAL A 132 -5.22 -13.80 10.47
CA VAL A 132 -4.92 -14.54 9.24
C VAL A 132 -3.82 -15.58 9.47
N ALA A 133 -3.81 -16.63 8.66
CA ALA A 133 -2.85 -17.73 8.80
C ALA A 133 -1.44 -17.36 8.30
N ASP A 134 -1.36 -16.56 7.23
CA ASP A 134 -0.12 -16.00 6.66
C ASP A 134 -0.40 -14.54 6.28
N GLY A 135 0.22 -13.61 6.99
CA GLY A 135 0.02 -12.19 6.73
C GLY A 135 0.07 -11.30 7.95
N ALA A 136 -0.72 -10.21 7.91
CA ALA A 136 -0.79 -9.19 8.95
C ALA A 136 -2.20 -9.08 9.55
N PHE A 137 -2.30 -8.87 10.83
CA PHE A 137 -3.60 -8.67 11.51
C PHE A 137 -3.46 -7.80 12.75
N VAL A 138 -4.59 -7.29 13.23
CA VAL A 138 -4.65 -6.51 14.46
C VAL A 138 -5.04 -7.40 15.63
N ARG A 139 -4.24 -7.36 16.69
CA ARG A 139 -4.52 -8.05 17.97
C ARG A 139 -3.97 -7.24 19.13
N GLY A 140 -4.77 -7.06 20.19
CA GLY A 140 -4.32 -6.42 21.43
C GLY A 140 -3.84 -4.97 21.27
N GLY A 141 -4.34 -4.22 20.26
CA GLY A 141 -3.91 -2.84 20.00
C GLY A 141 -2.58 -2.72 19.24
N ALA A 142 -2.16 -3.78 18.57
CA ALA A 142 -0.95 -3.78 17.74
C ALA A 142 -1.17 -4.54 16.43
N ILE A 143 -0.34 -4.25 15.42
CA ILE A 143 -0.21 -5.06 14.20
C ILE A 143 0.77 -6.19 14.47
N TRP A 144 0.33 -7.39 14.15
CA TRP A 144 1.09 -8.64 14.20
C TRP A 144 1.35 -9.14 12.78
N LEU A 145 2.53 -9.70 12.58
CA LEU A 145 2.81 -10.50 11.39
C LEU A 145 2.88 -11.98 11.79
N ARG A 146 2.34 -12.83 10.92
CA ARG A 146 2.36 -14.30 11.06
C ARG A 146 2.78 -14.94 9.76
N ASP A 147 3.57 -15.97 9.86
CA ASP A 147 3.95 -16.88 8.76
C ASP A 147 4.20 -18.30 9.29
N ALA A 148 4.78 -19.16 8.45
CA ALA A 148 5.10 -20.55 8.83
C ALA A 148 6.16 -20.66 9.94
N ALA A 149 6.99 -19.64 10.16
CA ALA A 149 8.01 -19.62 11.20
C ALA A 149 7.45 -19.19 12.57
N GLY A 150 6.28 -18.55 12.59
CA GLY A 150 5.63 -18.07 13.81
C GLY A 150 4.93 -16.74 13.66
N GLU A 151 4.74 -16.06 14.78
CA GLU A 151 4.13 -14.74 14.81
C GLU A 151 4.95 -13.77 15.67
N ARG A 152 4.89 -12.48 15.32
CA ARG A 152 5.52 -11.40 16.08
C ARG A 152 4.69 -10.13 16.08
N GLU A 153 4.76 -9.39 17.18
CA GLU A 153 4.24 -8.03 17.24
C GLU A 153 5.22 -7.07 16.57
N VAL A 154 4.76 -6.29 15.60
CA VAL A 154 5.61 -5.36 14.85
C VAL A 154 5.35 -3.92 15.23
N LEU A 155 4.08 -3.48 15.23
CA LEU A 155 3.73 -2.08 15.34
C LEU A 155 2.53 -1.85 16.28
N PRO A 156 2.72 -1.23 17.46
CA PRO A 156 1.61 -0.75 18.27
C PRO A 156 0.76 0.29 17.49
N LEU A 157 -0.56 0.17 17.53
CA LEU A 157 -1.45 1.14 16.88
C LEU A 157 -1.27 2.57 17.42
N ALA A 158 -0.87 2.69 18.68
CA ALA A 158 -0.58 3.99 19.31
C ALA A 158 0.63 4.70 18.71
N ASP A 159 1.52 3.98 18.05
CA ASP A 159 2.69 4.55 17.36
C ASP A 159 2.31 5.10 15.97
N ILE A 160 1.14 4.75 15.43
CA ILE A 160 0.69 5.23 14.13
C ILE A 160 0.16 6.67 14.28
N ARG A 161 0.91 7.62 13.77
CA ARG A 161 0.57 9.04 13.81
C ARG A 161 -0.65 9.37 12.95
N LEU A 162 -0.79 8.71 11.81
CA LEU A 162 -1.90 8.92 10.89
C LEU A 162 -3.21 8.34 11.45
N PRO A 163 -4.26 9.15 11.60
CA PRO A 163 -5.53 8.68 12.13
C PRO A 163 -6.29 7.80 11.14
N GLY A 164 -7.05 6.86 11.66
CA GLY A 164 -8.05 6.08 10.91
C GLY A 164 -7.61 4.67 10.53
N TRP A 165 -8.61 3.78 10.51
CA TRP A 165 -8.42 2.35 10.27
C TRP A 165 -7.84 2.01 8.90
N HIS A 166 -8.12 2.81 7.87
CA HIS A 166 -7.53 2.60 6.53
C HIS A 166 -6.02 2.82 6.53
N ASN A 167 -5.48 3.72 7.41
CA ASN A 167 -4.04 3.86 7.56
C ASN A 167 -3.45 2.64 8.25
N VAL A 168 -4.15 2.04 9.24
CA VAL A 168 -3.75 0.74 9.81
C VAL A 168 -3.70 -0.34 8.72
N GLU A 169 -4.70 -0.40 7.84
CA GLU A 169 -4.73 -1.31 6.69
C GLU A 169 -3.57 -1.04 5.72
N ASN A 170 -3.26 0.23 5.43
CA ASN A 170 -2.11 0.61 4.60
C ASN A 170 -0.78 0.19 5.25
N TYR A 171 -0.61 0.39 6.57
CA TYR A 171 0.57 -0.10 7.29
C TYR A 171 0.69 -1.62 7.22
N MET A 172 -0.39 -2.37 7.40
CA MET A 172 -0.36 -3.84 7.27
C MET A 172 0.08 -4.28 5.87
N ALA A 173 -0.46 -3.64 4.82
CA ALA A 173 -0.07 -3.92 3.43
C ALA A 173 1.41 -3.61 3.18
N ALA A 174 1.88 -2.43 3.61
CA ALA A 174 3.27 -2.01 3.48
C ALA A 174 4.22 -2.93 4.25
N LEU A 175 3.88 -3.29 5.50
CA LEU A 175 4.66 -4.21 6.33
C LEU A 175 4.87 -5.56 5.66
N LEU A 176 3.82 -6.11 5.03
CA LEU A 176 3.92 -7.37 4.29
C LEU A 176 4.80 -7.23 3.05
N ALA A 177 4.77 -6.07 2.39
CA ALA A 177 5.57 -5.81 1.19
C ALA A 177 7.07 -5.71 1.50
N VAL A 178 7.42 -5.15 2.66
CA VAL A 178 8.83 -4.96 3.08
C VAL A 178 9.30 -5.98 4.13
N ASP A 179 8.51 -7.03 4.39
CA ASP A 179 8.83 -8.04 5.39
C ASP A 179 10.15 -8.76 5.06
N GLY A 180 11.08 -8.71 6.01
CA GLY A 180 12.44 -9.22 5.82
C GLY A 180 13.43 -8.24 5.17
N LEU A 181 12.97 -7.10 4.65
CA LEU A 181 13.82 -6.05 4.08
C LEU A 181 14.12 -4.95 5.10
N VAL A 182 13.16 -4.65 5.97
CA VAL A 182 13.22 -3.54 6.92
C VAL A 182 13.09 -4.05 8.36
N ARG A 183 13.81 -3.45 9.29
CA ARG A 183 13.73 -3.80 10.72
C ARG A 183 12.49 -3.20 11.37
N ASP A 184 11.92 -3.89 12.36
CA ASP A 184 10.73 -3.44 13.08
C ASP A 184 10.93 -2.07 13.78
N GLU A 185 12.15 -1.74 14.21
CA GLU A 185 12.48 -0.42 14.78
C GLU A 185 12.33 0.72 13.76
N THR A 186 12.76 0.50 12.52
CA THR A 186 12.59 1.46 11.42
C THR A 186 11.11 1.68 11.13
N VAL A 187 10.32 0.60 11.08
CA VAL A 187 8.87 0.69 10.91
C VAL A 187 8.22 1.54 12.00
N ARG A 188 8.57 1.29 13.27
CA ARG A 188 8.02 2.05 14.41
C ARG A 188 8.42 3.52 14.38
N ARG A 189 9.65 3.82 13.96
CA ARG A 189 10.11 5.20 13.79
C ARG A 189 9.30 5.90 12.71
N VAL A 190 9.20 5.31 11.53
CA VAL A 190 8.40 5.84 10.43
C VAL A 190 6.94 6.06 10.84
N ALA A 191 6.32 5.12 11.54
CA ALA A 191 4.94 5.25 11.99
C ALA A 191 4.70 6.43 12.94
N ARG A 192 5.68 6.80 13.77
CA ARG A 192 5.60 7.95 14.69
C ARG A 192 5.89 9.28 13.99
N GLU A 193 6.73 9.29 12.99
CA GLU A 193 7.25 10.51 12.35
C GLU A 193 6.42 10.89 11.14
N PHE A 194 5.95 9.94 10.36
CA PHE A 194 5.20 10.19 9.13
C PHE A 194 3.88 10.92 9.39
N ALA A 195 3.84 12.15 8.91
CA ALA A 195 2.71 13.06 9.13
C ALA A 195 1.59 12.94 8.07
N GLY A 196 1.80 12.12 7.03
CA GLY A 196 0.91 12.04 5.87
C GLY A 196 1.46 12.83 4.67
N VAL A 197 0.70 12.78 3.59
CA VAL A 197 1.02 13.45 2.32
C VAL A 197 0.25 14.77 2.26
N GLU A 198 0.85 15.80 1.69
CA GLU A 198 0.21 17.07 1.42
C GLU A 198 -1.12 16.87 0.69
N HIS A 199 -2.09 17.72 0.98
CA HIS A 199 -3.43 17.71 0.39
C HIS A 199 -4.31 16.50 0.69
N ARG A 200 -3.88 15.57 1.58
CA ARG A 200 -4.66 14.40 1.97
C ARG A 200 -4.90 14.36 3.47
N ILE A 201 -6.05 14.91 3.90
CA ILE A 201 -6.44 15.09 5.31
C ILE A 201 -5.28 15.75 6.08
N GLU A 202 -4.57 16.61 5.40
CA GLU A 202 -3.43 17.35 5.91
C GLU A 202 -3.89 18.33 6.98
N PHE A 203 -3.33 18.23 8.19
CA PHE A 203 -3.63 19.20 9.24
C PHE A 203 -2.98 20.54 8.91
N VAL A 204 -3.78 21.57 8.70
CA VAL A 204 -3.30 22.92 8.36
C VAL A 204 -3.08 23.74 9.61
N ARG A 205 -4.10 23.86 10.47
CA ARG A 205 -4.04 24.62 11.72
C ARG A 205 -5.24 24.40 12.62
N GLU A 206 -5.12 24.82 13.87
CA GLU A 206 -6.24 24.99 14.80
C GLU A 206 -6.48 26.48 15.06
N LEU A 207 -7.75 26.93 15.00
CA LEU A 207 -8.15 28.28 15.32
C LEU A 207 -9.43 28.27 16.17
N HIS A 208 -9.36 28.84 17.35
CA HIS A 208 -10.48 28.86 18.31
C HIS A 208 -11.08 27.48 18.64
N GLY A 209 -10.25 26.45 18.74
CA GLY A 209 -10.67 25.08 19.00
C GLY A 209 -11.24 24.34 17.79
N VAL A 210 -11.22 24.95 16.60
CA VAL A 210 -11.61 24.34 15.33
C VAL A 210 -10.36 23.92 14.56
N ARG A 211 -10.24 22.64 14.23
CA ARG A 211 -9.15 22.10 13.41
C ARG A 211 -9.51 22.17 11.93
N TYR A 212 -8.57 22.68 11.14
CA TYR A 212 -8.71 22.81 9.69
C TYR A 212 -7.78 21.79 9.00
N TYR A 213 -8.36 21.07 8.06
CA TYR A 213 -7.66 20.06 7.28
C TYR A 213 -7.79 20.38 5.79
N ASN A 214 -6.71 20.15 5.04
CA ASN A 214 -6.68 20.18 3.59
C ASN A 214 -6.86 18.76 3.06
N ASP A 215 -7.90 18.50 2.29
CA ASP A 215 -8.18 17.21 1.64
C ASP A 215 -8.58 17.44 0.17
N SER A 216 -7.85 18.35 -0.50
CA SER A 216 -8.15 18.78 -1.87
C SER A 216 -7.98 17.67 -2.90
N ILE A 217 -7.23 16.60 -2.56
CA ILE A 217 -7.07 15.42 -3.42
C ILE A 217 -8.26 14.44 -3.36
N ALA A 218 -9.21 14.65 -2.43
CA ALA A 218 -10.41 13.84 -2.33
C ALA A 218 -11.41 14.21 -3.42
N THR A 219 -11.36 13.53 -4.54
CA THR A 219 -12.17 13.81 -5.75
C THR A 219 -13.53 13.11 -5.77
N SER A 220 -13.91 12.40 -4.70
CA SER A 220 -15.20 11.71 -4.62
C SER A 220 -15.86 11.88 -3.26
N PRO A 221 -17.23 11.91 -3.20
CA PRO A 221 -17.95 12.00 -1.93
C PRO A 221 -17.58 10.92 -0.93
N THR A 222 -17.32 9.70 -1.38
CA THR A 222 -16.94 8.58 -0.53
C THR A 222 -15.60 8.81 0.18
N ARG A 223 -14.62 9.41 -0.52
CA ARG A 223 -13.32 9.78 0.05
C ARG A 223 -13.47 10.89 1.07
N THR A 224 -14.24 11.93 0.74
CA THR A 224 -14.52 13.05 1.66
C THR A 224 -15.22 12.58 2.93
N ILE A 225 -16.24 11.71 2.82
CA ILE A 225 -16.95 11.14 3.98
C ILE A 225 -15.99 10.35 4.86
N ALA A 226 -15.11 9.54 4.26
CA ALA A 226 -14.10 8.79 4.99
C ALA A 226 -13.13 9.73 5.74
N GLY A 227 -12.81 10.90 5.20
CA GLY A 227 -12.06 11.96 5.86
C GLY A 227 -12.81 12.59 7.04
N CYS A 228 -14.07 12.97 6.84
CA CYS A 228 -14.91 13.62 7.86
C CYS A 228 -15.14 12.75 9.10
N CYS A 229 -15.33 11.44 8.93
CA CYS A 229 -15.55 10.51 10.05
C CYS A 229 -14.33 10.32 10.98
N ARG A 230 -13.22 11.01 10.73
CA ARG A 230 -11.96 10.91 11.48
C ARG A 230 -11.65 12.12 12.33
N CYS A 231 -12.33 13.23 12.06
CA CYS A 231 -12.07 14.49 12.73
C CYS A 231 -12.96 14.67 13.99
N SER A 232 -13.77 13.67 14.33
CA SER A 232 -14.65 13.66 15.51
C SER A 232 -14.07 12.86 16.66
#